data_269c098f1b87b777e306dc2d123ecdfb
#
_entry.id   269c098f1b87b777e306dc2d123ecdfb
#
_cell.length_a   1.000
_cell.length_b   1.000
_cell.length_c   1.000
_cell.angle_alpha   90.00
_cell.angle_beta   90.00
_cell.angle_gamma   90.00
#
_symmetry.space_group_name_H-M   'P 1'
#
loop_
_entity.id
_entity.type
_entity.pdbx_description
1 polymer ?
#
loop_
_entity_poly.entity_id
_entity_poly.type
_entity_poly.pdbx_seq_one_letter_code
_entity_poly.pdbx_strand_id
1 'polypeptide(L)'
;MNISFFGLGYVGCVGMGCLAQNGHKVIGIDISSEKIKKINEGMPTIVEAGIDEIIREQHLQGRIRATHDYMEAVRESDISFVCVGTPSTNNGHLNLNYIYQTAEEIGEALKEKNGFHIIVIRSTVFPGTNKAVGKIIEDMSGKTRNVHFAVVSNPEYMNPPLTVIGTDCEKARDIMTELYAPMGAPIETVSIEVAEMIKYVNNSYHALKVAFANEIGRVCKAYGIDSHEVMRIF
;
A
#
# COMPACT_ATOMS: atom_id res chain seq x y z
N MET A 1 3.31 6.28 16.34
CA MET A 1 4.02 5.07 15.85
C MET A 1 5.11 5.49 14.88
N ASN A 2 6.13 4.65 14.70
CA ASN A 2 7.16 4.83 13.68
C ASN A 2 6.82 3.88 12.51
N ILE A 3 6.83 4.40 11.30
CA ILE A 3 6.33 3.67 10.12
C ILE A 3 7.35 3.76 9.00
N SER A 4 7.63 2.66 8.31
CA SER A 4 8.45 2.65 7.10
C SER A 4 7.62 2.35 5.86
N PHE A 5 7.96 2.96 4.73
CA PHE A 5 7.31 2.75 3.43
C PHE A 5 8.33 2.29 2.40
N PHE A 6 8.19 1.08 1.92
CA PHE A 6 8.98 0.52 0.82
C PHE A 6 8.31 0.85 -0.51
N GLY A 7 8.95 1.70 -1.29
CA GLY A 7 8.44 2.22 -2.56
C GLY A 7 7.76 3.58 -2.40
N LEU A 8 8.40 4.62 -2.93
CA LEU A 8 7.93 6.01 -2.95
C LEU A 8 7.29 6.37 -4.30
N GLY A 9 6.44 5.45 -4.80
CA GLY A 9 5.52 5.71 -5.90
C GLY A 9 4.26 6.42 -5.41
N TYR A 10 3.19 6.38 -6.22
CA TYR A 10 1.92 7.04 -5.91
C TYR A 10 1.38 6.65 -4.53
N VAL A 11 1.17 5.35 -4.32
CA VAL A 11 0.59 4.81 -3.08
C VAL A 11 1.48 5.08 -1.87
N GLY A 12 2.80 4.90 -2.01
CA GLY A 12 3.74 5.12 -0.91
C GLY A 12 3.88 6.58 -0.53
N CYS A 13 3.96 7.50 -1.51
CA CYS A 13 4.09 8.93 -1.24
C CYS A 13 2.84 9.51 -0.56
N VAL A 14 1.64 9.17 -1.08
CA VAL A 14 0.37 9.60 -0.46
C VAL A 14 0.21 9.02 0.93
N GLY A 15 0.43 7.70 1.08
CA GLY A 15 0.31 7.03 2.38
C GLY A 15 1.26 7.59 3.44
N MET A 16 2.52 7.84 3.05
CA MET A 16 3.52 8.49 3.89
C MET A 16 3.05 9.87 4.38
N GLY A 17 2.56 10.72 3.46
CA GLY A 17 2.06 12.04 3.80
C GLY A 17 0.87 12.00 4.75
N CYS A 18 -0.14 11.18 4.45
CA CYS A 18 -1.34 11.07 5.27
C CYS A 18 -1.05 10.55 6.69
N LEU A 19 -0.20 9.51 6.82
CA LEU A 19 0.14 8.99 8.15
C LEU A 19 1.01 9.97 8.95
N ALA A 20 1.91 10.70 8.30
CA ALA A 20 2.69 11.75 8.95
C ALA A 20 1.79 12.90 9.44
N GLN A 21 0.76 13.29 8.66
CA GLN A 21 -0.21 14.31 9.04
C GLN A 21 -1.02 13.88 10.29
N ASN A 22 -1.26 12.59 10.47
CA ASN A 22 -1.87 12.02 11.68
C ASN A 22 -0.89 11.88 12.86
N GLY A 23 0.32 12.45 12.77
CA GLY A 23 1.27 12.55 13.87
C GLY A 23 2.26 11.39 13.97
N HIS A 24 2.32 10.50 12.99
CA HIS A 24 3.30 9.40 12.95
C HIS A 24 4.65 9.87 12.40
N LYS A 25 5.75 9.23 12.80
CA LYS A 25 7.06 9.39 12.16
C LYS A 25 7.19 8.39 11.02
N VAL A 26 7.56 8.87 9.86
CA VAL A 26 7.56 8.06 8.64
C VAL A 26 8.90 8.11 7.92
N ILE A 27 9.42 6.94 7.58
CA ILE A 27 10.67 6.75 6.83
C ILE A 27 10.33 6.11 5.48
N GLY A 28 10.63 6.81 4.40
CA GLY A 28 10.50 6.27 3.05
C GLY A 28 11.73 5.52 2.59
N ILE A 29 11.55 4.38 1.92
CA ILE A 29 12.63 3.60 1.30
C ILE A 29 12.33 3.50 -0.20
N ASP A 30 13.30 3.83 -1.05
CA ASP A 30 13.19 3.64 -2.50
C ASP A 30 14.59 3.41 -3.10
N ILE A 31 14.65 2.71 -4.22
CA ILE A 31 15.88 2.50 -4.98
C ILE A 31 16.31 3.76 -5.76
N SER A 32 15.40 4.71 -5.96
CA SER A 32 15.64 5.95 -6.70
C SER A 32 16.20 7.05 -5.78
N SER A 33 17.47 7.39 -5.98
CA SER A 33 18.10 8.52 -5.28
C SER A 33 17.40 9.85 -5.53
N GLU A 34 16.76 10.03 -6.70
CA GLU A 34 15.99 11.24 -7.02
C GLU A 34 14.76 11.36 -6.11
N LYS A 35 14.00 10.26 -5.91
CA LYS A 35 12.83 10.27 -5.03
C LYS A 35 13.22 10.51 -3.59
N ILE A 36 14.27 9.86 -3.11
CA ILE A 36 14.79 10.06 -1.75
C ILE A 36 15.20 11.53 -1.56
N LYS A 37 15.92 12.10 -2.51
CA LYS A 37 16.31 13.51 -2.47
C LYS A 37 15.07 14.42 -2.39
N LYS A 38 14.07 14.23 -3.25
CA LYS A 38 12.83 15.02 -3.22
C LYS A 38 12.16 14.99 -1.85
N ILE A 39 11.94 13.82 -1.27
CA ILE A 39 11.33 13.70 0.06
C ILE A 39 12.16 14.42 1.13
N ASN A 40 13.49 14.29 1.10
CA ASN A 40 14.38 14.94 2.06
C ASN A 40 14.53 16.46 1.84
N GLU A 41 14.05 16.97 0.72
CA GLU A 41 13.90 18.40 0.42
C GLU A 41 12.45 18.90 0.67
N GLY A 42 11.57 18.06 1.23
CA GLY A 42 10.17 18.41 1.49
C GLY A 42 9.31 18.47 0.23
N MET A 43 9.71 17.76 -0.84
CA MET A 43 9.00 17.70 -2.11
C MET A 43 8.41 16.29 -2.34
N PRO A 44 7.18 16.16 -2.88
CA PRO A 44 6.61 14.88 -3.21
C PRO A 44 7.28 14.24 -4.43
N THR A 45 7.13 12.92 -4.54
CA THR A 45 7.65 12.15 -5.69
C THR A 45 6.66 12.03 -6.83
N ILE A 46 5.44 12.52 -6.62
CA ILE A 46 4.29 12.43 -7.55
C ILE A 46 3.59 13.78 -7.66
N VAL A 47 2.70 13.90 -8.61
CA VAL A 47 1.81 15.06 -8.77
C VAL A 47 0.39 14.65 -8.36
N GLU A 48 -0.10 15.20 -7.24
CA GLU A 48 -1.44 14.98 -6.72
C GLU A 48 -1.89 16.22 -5.95
N ALA A 49 -3.18 16.55 -6.00
CA ALA A 49 -3.70 17.75 -5.36
C ALA A 49 -3.47 17.73 -3.84
N GLY A 50 -2.83 18.76 -3.31
CA GLY A 50 -2.61 18.94 -1.87
C GLY A 50 -1.43 18.14 -1.28
N ILE A 51 -0.83 17.21 -2.02
CA ILE A 51 0.28 16.40 -1.50
C ILE A 51 1.56 17.24 -1.27
N ASP A 52 1.78 18.26 -2.09
CA ASP A 52 2.92 19.18 -1.95
C ASP A 52 2.94 19.88 -0.58
N GLU A 53 1.78 20.36 -0.15
CA GLU A 53 1.64 21.03 1.14
C GLU A 53 1.86 20.04 2.29
N ILE A 54 1.24 18.87 2.22
CA ILE A 54 1.34 17.84 3.25
C ILE A 54 2.80 17.40 3.43
N ILE A 55 3.49 17.02 2.35
CA ILE A 55 4.89 16.55 2.43
C ILE A 55 5.80 17.65 2.98
N ARG A 56 5.66 18.89 2.49
CA ARG A 56 6.45 20.03 2.96
C ARG A 56 6.25 20.30 4.46
N GLU A 57 5.00 20.36 4.90
CA GLU A 57 4.68 20.60 6.32
C GLU A 57 5.21 19.50 7.23
N GLN A 58 5.01 18.24 6.86
CA GLN A 58 5.45 17.12 7.68
C GLN A 58 6.98 16.96 7.67
N HIS A 59 7.64 17.32 6.58
CA HIS A 59 9.10 17.41 6.51
C HIS A 59 9.62 18.51 7.46
N LEU A 60 9.05 19.72 7.43
CA LEU A 60 9.44 20.82 8.33
C LEU A 60 9.24 20.47 9.82
N GLN A 61 8.27 19.60 10.12
CA GLN A 61 8.01 19.10 11.49
C GLN A 61 8.94 17.92 11.86
N GLY A 62 9.82 17.50 10.97
CA GLY A 62 10.74 16.38 11.19
C GLY A 62 10.05 15.01 11.29
N ARG A 63 8.85 14.88 10.72
CA ARG A 63 8.07 13.64 10.74
C ARG A 63 8.33 12.75 9.52
N ILE A 64 8.85 13.31 8.44
CA ILE A 64 9.13 12.59 7.19
C ILE A 64 10.62 12.68 6.85
N ARG A 65 11.20 11.55 6.50
CA ARG A 65 12.51 11.43 5.85
C ARG A 65 12.53 10.23 4.90
N ALA A 66 13.54 10.14 4.05
CA ALA A 66 13.73 8.99 3.17
C ALA A 66 15.19 8.54 3.14
N THR A 67 15.42 7.24 2.90
CA THR A 67 16.74 6.60 2.88
C THR A 67 16.78 5.43 1.90
N HIS A 68 17.98 4.98 1.52
CA HIS A 68 18.21 3.69 0.88
C HIS A 68 18.40 2.56 1.90
N ASP A 69 18.69 2.90 3.15
CA ASP A 69 19.02 1.93 4.20
C ASP A 69 17.76 1.32 4.80
N TYR A 70 17.37 0.16 4.26
CA TYR A 70 16.23 -0.60 4.76
C TYR A 70 16.48 -1.19 6.16
N MET A 71 17.73 -1.49 6.50
CA MET A 71 18.10 -2.00 7.82
C MET A 71 17.80 -0.98 8.92
N GLU A 72 18.24 0.27 8.70
CA GLU A 72 17.91 1.40 9.58
C GLU A 72 16.40 1.61 9.66
N ALA A 73 15.72 1.68 8.50
CA ALA A 73 14.31 1.99 8.45
C ALA A 73 13.43 0.96 9.15
N VAL A 74 13.69 -0.33 8.98
CA VAL A 74 12.95 -1.41 9.67
C VAL A 74 13.29 -1.41 11.16
N ARG A 75 14.54 -1.20 11.53
CA ARG A 75 14.94 -1.15 12.94
C ARG A 75 14.20 -0.05 13.71
N GLU A 76 14.01 1.11 13.09
CA GLU A 76 13.41 2.28 13.73
C GLU A 76 11.88 2.33 13.63
N SER A 77 11.25 1.47 12.84
CA SER A 77 9.78 1.46 12.64
C SER A 77 9.09 0.30 13.35
N ASP A 78 7.81 0.49 13.66
CA ASP A 78 6.92 -0.54 14.24
C ASP A 78 6.16 -1.29 13.13
N ILE A 79 5.94 -0.60 12.01
CA ILE A 79 5.15 -1.07 10.86
C ILE A 79 5.91 -0.75 9.57
N SER A 80 6.00 -1.72 8.66
CA SER A 80 6.52 -1.54 7.30
C SER A 80 5.44 -1.71 6.25
N PHE A 81 5.14 -0.67 5.49
CA PHE A 81 4.24 -0.73 4.34
C PHE A 81 5.02 -1.07 3.07
N VAL A 82 4.61 -2.12 2.38
CA VAL A 82 5.16 -2.53 1.10
C VAL A 82 4.27 -1.98 -0.02
N CYS A 83 4.76 -0.94 -0.70
CA CYS A 83 4.09 -0.19 -1.76
C CYS A 83 4.86 -0.26 -3.09
N VAL A 84 5.68 -1.30 -3.28
CA VAL A 84 6.47 -1.49 -4.49
C VAL A 84 5.59 -1.87 -5.69
N GLY A 85 6.06 -1.57 -6.89
CA GLY A 85 5.32 -1.86 -8.11
C GLY A 85 5.18 -3.36 -8.38
N THR A 86 4.05 -3.75 -8.97
CA THR A 86 3.77 -5.11 -9.46
C THR A 86 3.44 -5.05 -10.96
N PRO A 87 4.43 -4.76 -11.84
CA PRO A 87 4.19 -4.61 -13.27
C PRO A 87 3.72 -5.92 -13.89
N SER A 88 2.94 -5.82 -14.97
CA SER A 88 2.57 -7.00 -15.75
C SER A 88 3.77 -7.53 -16.54
N THR A 89 3.91 -8.85 -16.58
CA THR A 89 4.83 -9.55 -17.49
C THR A 89 4.28 -9.53 -18.91
N ASN A 90 5.10 -9.90 -19.89
CA ASN A 90 4.67 -10.02 -21.30
C ASN A 90 3.51 -11.01 -21.51
N ASN A 91 3.32 -11.94 -20.60
CA ASN A 91 2.22 -12.94 -20.63
C ASN A 91 1.00 -12.50 -19.80
N GLY A 92 0.96 -11.25 -19.33
CA GLY A 92 -0.15 -10.70 -18.55
C GLY A 92 -0.18 -11.11 -17.06
N HIS A 93 0.81 -11.85 -16.58
CA HIS A 93 0.95 -12.16 -15.16
C HIS A 93 1.56 -10.99 -14.38
N LEU A 94 1.26 -10.87 -13.08
CA LEU A 94 1.94 -9.92 -12.22
C LEU A 94 3.38 -10.38 -11.95
N ASN A 95 4.32 -9.44 -12.03
CA ASN A 95 5.68 -9.67 -11.55
C ASN A 95 5.76 -9.31 -10.06
N LEU A 96 5.90 -10.31 -9.21
CA LEU A 96 5.97 -10.16 -7.76
C LEU A 96 7.41 -10.11 -7.22
N ASN A 97 8.43 -10.08 -8.09
CA ASN A 97 9.84 -10.12 -7.67
C ASN A 97 10.19 -8.98 -6.71
N TYR A 98 9.68 -7.78 -6.94
CA TYR A 98 9.92 -6.63 -6.04
C TYR A 98 9.30 -6.85 -4.66
N ILE A 99 8.13 -7.51 -4.58
CA ILE A 99 7.50 -7.87 -3.30
C ILE A 99 8.38 -8.87 -2.53
N TYR A 100 8.85 -9.91 -3.21
CA TYR A 100 9.68 -10.95 -2.58
C TYR A 100 11.04 -10.42 -2.16
N GLN A 101 11.68 -9.61 -3.00
CA GLN A 101 12.93 -8.92 -2.63
C GLN A 101 12.74 -8.04 -1.40
N THR A 102 11.68 -7.24 -1.34
CA THR A 102 11.36 -6.42 -0.16
C THR A 102 11.10 -7.29 1.07
N ALA A 103 10.47 -8.47 0.89
CA ALA A 103 10.27 -9.40 2.00
C ALA A 103 11.60 -9.97 2.53
N GLU A 104 12.56 -10.26 1.64
CA GLU A 104 13.92 -10.69 2.02
C GLU A 104 14.65 -9.59 2.79
N GLU A 105 14.63 -8.35 2.30
CA GLU A 105 15.23 -7.17 2.95
C GLU A 105 14.64 -6.93 4.36
N ILE A 106 13.31 -6.99 4.48
CA ILE A 106 12.64 -6.88 5.79
C ILE A 106 13.01 -8.06 6.69
N GLY A 107 13.03 -9.29 6.16
CA GLY A 107 13.43 -10.48 6.90
C GLY A 107 14.85 -10.38 7.44
N GLU A 108 15.79 -9.89 6.65
CA GLU A 108 17.17 -9.64 7.07
C GLU A 108 17.23 -8.63 8.23
N ALA A 109 16.54 -7.50 8.07
CA ALA A 109 16.53 -6.47 9.11
C ALA A 109 15.86 -6.93 10.42
N LEU A 110 14.88 -7.82 10.32
CA LEU A 110 14.21 -8.38 11.50
C LEU A 110 15.08 -9.33 12.33
N LYS A 111 16.17 -9.89 11.81
CA LYS A 111 17.09 -10.74 12.59
C LYS A 111 17.52 -10.08 13.89
N GLU A 112 17.91 -8.83 13.80
CA GLU A 112 18.47 -8.07 14.92
C GLU A 112 17.41 -7.24 15.67
N LYS A 113 16.20 -7.11 15.11
CA LYS A 113 15.16 -6.29 15.71
C LYS A 113 14.51 -6.99 16.89
N ASN A 114 14.48 -6.31 18.05
CA ASN A 114 13.68 -6.73 19.19
C ASN A 114 12.27 -6.11 19.12
N GLY A 115 11.28 -6.88 19.54
CA GLY A 115 9.88 -6.46 19.54
C GLY A 115 9.06 -6.96 18.35
N PHE A 116 7.78 -6.67 18.40
CA PHE A 116 6.81 -7.09 17.38
C PHE A 116 6.84 -6.11 16.20
N HIS A 117 6.77 -6.64 14.96
CA HIS A 117 6.78 -5.82 13.76
C HIS A 117 5.62 -6.22 12.83
N ILE A 118 4.97 -5.24 12.20
CA ILE A 118 3.88 -5.49 11.25
C ILE A 118 4.35 -5.19 9.84
N ILE A 119 4.19 -6.16 8.94
CA ILE A 119 4.44 -6.00 7.51
C ILE A 119 3.11 -5.87 6.79
N VAL A 120 2.87 -4.73 6.15
CA VAL A 120 1.62 -4.41 5.48
C VAL A 120 1.82 -4.44 3.97
N ILE A 121 1.23 -5.41 3.29
CA ILE A 121 1.24 -5.47 1.82
C ILE A 121 0.11 -4.59 1.29
N ARG A 122 0.49 -3.45 0.72
CA ARG A 122 -0.43 -2.50 0.11
C ARG A 122 -0.47 -2.61 -1.41
N SER A 123 0.57 -3.15 -2.02
CA SER A 123 0.62 -3.47 -3.44
C SER A 123 -0.49 -4.45 -3.82
N THR A 124 -1.01 -4.34 -5.05
CA THR A 124 -1.98 -5.31 -5.57
C THR A 124 -1.28 -6.63 -5.86
N VAL A 125 -1.72 -7.69 -5.18
CA VAL A 125 -1.09 -9.02 -5.24
C VAL A 125 -2.13 -10.12 -5.39
N PHE A 126 -1.75 -11.28 -5.94
CA PHE A 126 -2.62 -12.45 -6.03
C PHE A 126 -2.87 -13.09 -4.66
N PRO A 127 -4.04 -13.73 -4.46
CA PRO A 127 -4.29 -14.55 -3.29
C PRO A 127 -3.18 -15.57 -3.05
N GLY A 128 -2.71 -15.62 -1.79
CA GLY A 128 -1.57 -16.45 -1.36
C GLY A 128 -0.22 -15.73 -1.33
N THR A 129 -0.11 -14.52 -1.90
CA THR A 129 1.15 -13.76 -1.90
C THR A 129 1.57 -13.36 -0.49
N ASN A 130 0.66 -12.91 0.36
CA ASN A 130 0.97 -12.55 1.75
C ASN A 130 1.47 -13.77 2.56
N LYS A 131 0.95 -14.95 2.27
CA LYS A 131 1.43 -16.20 2.88
C LYS A 131 2.87 -16.51 2.45
N ALA A 132 3.19 -16.33 1.16
CA ALA A 132 4.55 -16.49 0.63
C ALA A 132 5.51 -15.47 1.26
N VAL A 133 5.10 -14.19 1.36
CA VAL A 133 5.87 -13.13 2.04
C VAL A 133 6.15 -13.51 3.49
N GLY A 134 5.14 -13.98 4.23
CA GLY A 134 5.33 -14.44 5.61
C GLY A 134 6.38 -15.54 5.72
N LYS A 135 6.35 -16.51 4.80
CA LYS A 135 7.32 -17.61 4.76
C LYS A 135 8.75 -17.12 4.45
N ILE A 136 8.90 -16.23 3.47
CA ILE A 136 10.20 -15.62 3.15
C ILE A 136 10.78 -14.92 4.38
N ILE A 137 9.97 -14.12 5.09
CA ILE A 137 10.40 -13.40 6.29
C ILE A 137 10.78 -14.37 7.42
N GLU A 138 10.03 -15.46 7.62
CA GLU A 138 10.39 -16.52 8.59
C GLU A 138 11.75 -17.13 8.27
N ASP A 139 11.96 -17.51 7.01
CA ASP A 139 13.18 -18.17 6.55
C ASP A 139 14.40 -17.23 6.65
N MET A 140 14.23 -15.97 6.30
CA MET A 140 15.30 -14.96 6.37
C MET A 140 15.62 -14.52 7.79
N SER A 141 14.62 -14.31 8.63
CA SER A 141 14.80 -13.74 9.96
C SER A 141 15.05 -14.78 11.06
N GLY A 142 14.63 -16.03 10.86
CA GLY A 142 14.56 -17.05 11.91
C GLY A 142 13.47 -16.78 12.95
N LYS A 143 12.56 -15.84 12.69
CA LYS A 143 11.47 -15.46 13.60
C LYS A 143 10.17 -16.12 13.20
N THR A 144 9.26 -16.26 14.16
CA THR A 144 7.97 -16.92 13.99
C THR A 144 6.88 -15.90 13.73
N ARG A 145 6.12 -16.09 12.65
CA ARG A 145 4.94 -15.29 12.31
C ARG A 145 3.90 -15.34 13.43
N ASN A 146 3.17 -14.26 13.62
CA ASN A 146 2.17 -14.02 14.65
C ASN A 146 2.70 -14.03 16.09
N VAL A 147 4.01 -14.27 16.29
CA VAL A 147 4.70 -14.17 17.58
C VAL A 147 5.65 -12.96 17.59
N HIS A 148 6.52 -12.88 16.60
CA HIS A 148 7.52 -11.81 16.48
C HIS A 148 7.16 -10.77 15.42
N PHE A 149 6.43 -11.18 14.41
CA PHE A 149 5.93 -10.29 13.36
C PHE A 149 4.57 -10.79 12.84
N ALA A 150 3.84 -9.90 12.16
CA ALA A 150 2.63 -10.27 11.44
C ALA A 150 2.66 -9.73 10.02
N VAL A 151 1.93 -10.41 9.11
CA VAL A 151 1.67 -9.94 7.76
C VAL A 151 0.21 -9.52 7.64
N VAL A 152 -0.02 -8.36 7.05
CA VAL A 152 -1.34 -7.77 6.84
C VAL A 152 -1.52 -7.47 5.36
N SER A 153 -2.61 -7.88 4.77
CA SER A 153 -3.07 -7.41 3.45
C SER A 153 -3.92 -6.16 3.66
N ASN A 154 -3.50 -5.03 3.10
CA ASN A 154 -4.22 -3.77 3.22
C ASN A 154 -4.34 -3.09 1.85
N PRO A 155 -5.19 -3.63 0.96
CA PRO A 155 -5.38 -3.07 -0.36
C PRO A 155 -5.99 -1.67 -0.30
N GLU A 156 -5.61 -0.82 -1.25
CA GLU A 156 -6.10 0.55 -1.33
C GLU A 156 -7.44 0.64 -2.06
N TYR A 157 -8.37 1.41 -1.49
CA TYR A 157 -9.63 1.80 -2.11
C TYR A 157 -9.74 3.33 -2.10
N MET A 158 -10.07 3.90 -3.25
CA MET A 158 -10.17 5.35 -3.39
C MET A 158 -11.62 5.84 -3.36
N ASN A 159 -12.58 5.03 -3.83
CA ASN A 159 -13.98 5.45 -3.89
C ASN A 159 -14.95 4.24 -3.93
N PRO A 160 -15.85 4.07 -2.95
CA PRO A 160 -15.91 4.86 -1.71
C PRO A 160 -14.69 4.59 -0.82
N PRO A 161 -14.32 5.52 0.05
CA PRO A 161 -13.22 5.30 0.97
C PRO A 161 -13.57 4.14 1.91
N LEU A 162 -12.75 3.09 1.89
CA LEU A 162 -12.90 1.90 2.71
C LEU A 162 -11.52 1.40 3.09
N THR A 163 -11.31 1.11 4.35
CA THR A 163 -10.10 0.46 4.84
C THR A 163 -10.36 -1.03 5.02
N VAL A 164 -9.63 -1.87 4.29
CA VAL A 164 -9.69 -3.32 4.46
C VAL A 164 -8.41 -3.80 5.15
N ILE A 165 -8.55 -4.53 6.25
CA ILE A 165 -7.46 -5.11 7.02
C ILE A 165 -7.61 -6.62 7.00
N GLY A 166 -6.79 -7.30 6.18
CA GLY A 166 -6.74 -8.75 6.09
C GLY A 166 -5.58 -9.30 6.92
N THR A 167 -5.87 -9.99 8.02
CA THR A 167 -4.84 -10.62 8.86
C THR A 167 -5.40 -11.75 9.70
N ASP A 168 -4.55 -12.74 10.01
CA ASP A 168 -4.81 -13.82 10.95
C ASP A 168 -4.23 -13.54 12.36
N CYS A 169 -3.62 -12.37 12.57
CA CYS A 169 -3.02 -11.93 13.83
C CYS A 169 -3.91 -10.90 14.52
N GLU A 170 -4.49 -11.24 15.67
CA GLU A 170 -5.36 -10.34 16.43
C GLU A 170 -4.64 -9.05 16.86
N LYS A 171 -3.41 -9.18 17.36
CA LYS A 171 -2.59 -8.04 17.74
C LYS A 171 -2.35 -7.06 16.58
N ALA A 172 -2.05 -7.59 15.39
CA ALA A 172 -1.84 -6.77 14.21
C ALA A 172 -3.14 -6.09 13.74
N ARG A 173 -4.28 -6.81 13.82
CA ARG A 173 -5.60 -6.27 13.52
C ARG A 173 -5.90 -5.04 14.40
N ASP A 174 -5.69 -5.16 15.71
CA ASP A 174 -6.00 -4.11 16.66
C ASP A 174 -5.11 -2.87 16.44
N ILE A 175 -3.81 -3.06 16.24
CA ILE A 175 -2.86 -1.98 15.93
C ILE A 175 -3.23 -1.27 14.62
N MET A 176 -3.56 -2.04 13.56
CA MET A 176 -3.95 -1.46 12.28
C MET A 176 -5.31 -0.74 12.35
N THR A 177 -6.24 -1.24 13.16
CA THR A 177 -7.53 -0.56 13.39
C THR A 177 -7.30 0.78 14.10
N GLU A 178 -6.46 0.82 15.13
CA GLU A 178 -6.07 2.05 15.82
C GLU A 178 -5.38 3.04 14.87
N LEU A 179 -4.49 2.56 14.01
CA LEU A 179 -3.76 3.37 13.02
C LEU A 179 -4.71 4.09 12.06
N TYR A 180 -5.78 3.41 11.62
CA TYR A 180 -6.72 3.95 10.62
C TYR A 180 -7.95 4.65 11.23
N ALA A 181 -8.24 4.46 12.50
CA ALA A 181 -9.41 5.08 13.17
C ALA A 181 -9.53 6.60 12.97
N PRO A 182 -8.42 7.39 13.03
CA PRO A 182 -8.49 8.84 12.81
C PRO A 182 -8.88 9.26 11.39
N MET A 183 -8.81 8.37 10.40
CA MET A 183 -9.12 8.70 9.01
C MET A 183 -10.63 8.75 8.73
N GLY A 184 -11.48 8.26 9.65
CA GLY A 184 -12.94 8.34 9.55
C GLY A 184 -13.58 7.47 8.47
N ALA A 185 -12.81 6.68 7.71
CA ALA A 185 -13.35 5.71 6.75
C ALA A 185 -13.83 4.45 7.49
N PRO A 186 -14.87 3.75 7.00
CA PRO A 186 -15.24 2.45 7.51
C PRO A 186 -14.06 1.47 7.45
N ILE A 187 -13.91 0.64 8.47
CA ILE A 187 -12.85 -0.36 8.58
C ILE A 187 -13.49 -1.75 8.56
N GLU A 188 -13.08 -2.57 7.59
CA GLU A 188 -13.49 -3.97 7.47
C GLU A 188 -12.30 -4.89 7.78
N THR A 189 -12.49 -5.80 8.75
CA THR A 189 -11.48 -6.79 9.13
C THR A 189 -11.87 -8.16 8.59
N VAL A 190 -10.98 -8.76 7.80
CA VAL A 190 -11.25 -10.00 7.06
C VAL A 190 -10.03 -10.93 7.09
N SER A 191 -10.16 -12.13 6.53
CA SER A 191 -8.99 -12.98 6.30
C SER A 191 -8.06 -12.37 5.24
N ILE A 192 -6.80 -12.79 5.23
CA ILE A 192 -5.80 -12.29 4.27
C ILE A 192 -6.27 -12.57 2.84
N GLU A 193 -6.74 -13.77 2.56
CA GLU A 193 -7.17 -14.21 1.22
C GLU A 193 -8.37 -13.41 0.71
N VAL A 194 -9.29 -13.04 1.60
CA VAL A 194 -10.42 -12.15 1.26
C VAL A 194 -9.91 -10.76 0.90
N ALA A 195 -8.99 -10.20 1.70
CA ALA A 195 -8.41 -8.89 1.43
C ALA A 195 -7.62 -8.85 0.11
N GLU A 196 -6.87 -9.91 -0.21
CA GLU A 196 -6.16 -10.04 -1.50
C GLU A 196 -7.17 -10.11 -2.67
N MET A 197 -8.20 -10.94 -2.56
CA MET A 197 -9.17 -11.17 -3.64
C MET A 197 -10.05 -9.95 -3.90
N ILE A 198 -10.53 -9.27 -2.86
CA ILE A 198 -11.51 -8.19 -3.01
C ILE A 198 -10.98 -7.01 -3.84
N LYS A 199 -9.65 -6.79 -3.84
CA LYS A 199 -9.02 -5.77 -4.70
C LYS A 199 -9.18 -6.11 -6.18
N TYR A 200 -9.02 -7.38 -6.56
CA TYR A 200 -9.26 -7.83 -7.94
C TYR A 200 -10.71 -7.71 -8.33
N VAL A 201 -11.63 -8.11 -7.45
CA VAL A 201 -13.07 -7.97 -7.69
C VAL A 201 -13.41 -6.51 -7.97
N ASN A 202 -12.94 -5.58 -7.13
CA ASN A 202 -13.19 -4.15 -7.31
C ASN A 202 -12.61 -3.63 -8.63
N ASN A 203 -11.35 -3.92 -8.93
CA ASN A 203 -10.69 -3.45 -10.14
C ASN A 203 -11.35 -4.02 -11.41
N SER A 204 -11.68 -5.32 -11.40
CA SER A 204 -12.35 -5.99 -12.52
C SER A 204 -13.77 -5.45 -12.75
N TYR A 205 -14.52 -5.20 -11.68
CA TYR A 205 -15.84 -4.61 -11.77
C TYR A 205 -15.78 -3.17 -12.31
N HIS A 206 -14.79 -2.39 -11.88
CA HIS A 206 -14.58 -1.05 -12.42
C HIS A 206 -14.27 -1.08 -13.93
N ALA A 207 -13.35 -1.96 -14.35
CA ALA A 207 -13.01 -2.15 -15.76
C ALA A 207 -14.24 -2.58 -16.59
N LEU A 208 -15.07 -3.48 -16.05
CA LEU A 208 -16.31 -3.92 -16.70
C LEU A 208 -17.29 -2.76 -16.88
N LYS A 209 -17.47 -1.91 -15.86
CA LYS A 209 -18.34 -0.72 -15.99
C LYS A 209 -17.85 0.23 -17.07
N VAL A 210 -16.56 0.47 -17.16
CA VAL A 210 -15.97 1.34 -18.19
C VAL A 210 -16.16 0.72 -19.59
N ALA A 211 -15.89 -0.58 -19.74
CA ALA A 211 -16.07 -1.29 -21.00
C ALA A 211 -17.54 -1.27 -21.44
N PHE A 212 -18.48 -1.52 -20.52
CA PHE A 212 -19.91 -1.45 -20.78
C PHE A 212 -20.34 -0.05 -21.25
N ALA A 213 -19.91 1.00 -20.53
CA ALA A 213 -20.24 2.38 -20.93
C ALA A 213 -19.70 2.73 -22.32
N ASN A 214 -18.49 2.28 -22.66
CA ASN A 214 -17.91 2.47 -24.00
C ASN A 214 -18.73 1.74 -25.09
N GLU A 215 -19.17 0.50 -24.84
CA GLU A 215 -20.01 -0.22 -25.81
C GLU A 215 -21.37 0.46 -25.99
N ILE A 216 -22.04 0.92 -24.94
CA ILE A 216 -23.26 1.71 -25.04
C ILE A 216 -23.01 3.00 -25.84
N GLY A 217 -21.87 3.67 -25.60
CA GLY A 217 -21.50 4.85 -26.40
C GLY A 217 -21.36 4.57 -27.89
N ARG A 218 -20.81 3.40 -28.26
CA ARG A 218 -20.72 2.97 -29.68
C ARG A 218 -22.10 2.71 -30.29
N VAL A 219 -22.99 2.04 -29.55
CA VAL A 219 -24.37 1.81 -30.00
C VAL A 219 -25.12 3.13 -30.16
N CYS A 220 -25.09 4.01 -29.18
CA CYS A 220 -25.73 5.33 -29.24
C CYS A 220 -25.25 6.14 -30.45
N LYS A 221 -23.95 6.14 -30.72
CA LYS A 221 -23.38 6.81 -31.89
C LYS A 221 -23.95 6.28 -33.21
N ALA A 222 -24.16 4.96 -33.32
CA ALA A 222 -24.73 4.35 -34.52
C ALA A 222 -26.18 4.77 -34.76
N TYR A 223 -26.94 5.11 -33.71
CA TYR A 223 -28.32 5.57 -33.75
C TYR A 223 -28.50 7.10 -33.68
N GLY A 224 -27.42 7.86 -33.60
CA GLY A 224 -27.48 9.33 -33.44
C GLY A 224 -28.02 9.78 -32.07
N ILE A 225 -27.89 8.97 -31.03
CA ILE A 225 -28.36 9.24 -29.68
C ILE A 225 -27.22 9.79 -28.84
N ASP A 226 -27.49 10.76 -27.94
CA ASP A 226 -26.51 11.25 -26.97
C ASP A 226 -26.30 10.20 -25.88
N SER A 227 -25.12 9.59 -25.89
CA SER A 227 -24.75 8.57 -24.92
C SER A 227 -24.55 9.13 -23.48
N HIS A 228 -24.24 10.41 -23.34
CA HIS A 228 -24.11 11.03 -22.02
C HIS A 228 -25.46 11.18 -21.33
N GLU A 229 -26.50 11.53 -22.12
CA GLU A 229 -27.86 11.59 -21.61
C GLU A 229 -28.37 10.20 -21.17
N VAL A 230 -28.12 9.17 -21.99
CA VAL A 230 -28.48 7.78 -21.66
C VAL A 230 -27.80 7.35 -20.35
N MET A 231 -26.46 7.54 -20.22
CA MET A 231 -25.70 7.10 -19.06
C MET A 231 -25.98 7.93 -17.80
N ARG A 232 -26.49 9.15 -17.95
CA ARG A 232 -26.92 9.98 -16.79
C ARG A 232 -28.20 9.44 -16.15
N ILE A 233 -29.08 8.81 -16.94
CA ILE A 233 -30.36 8.26 -16.46
C ILE A 233 -30.18 6.83 -15.94
N PHE A 234 -29.25 6.07 -16.55
CA PHE A 234 -28.90 4.71 -16.14
C PHE A 234 -28.13 4.70 -14.82
#